data_7bd9665908c1b9bc4f97fff9dedd2a38
#
_entry.id   7bd9665908c1b9bc4f97fff9dedd2a38
#
_cell.length_a   1.000
_cell.length_b   1.000
_cell.length_c   1.000
_cell.angle_alpha   90.00
_cell.angle_beta   90.00
_cell.angle_gamma   90.00
#
_symmetry.space_group_name_H-M   'P 1'
#
loop_
_entity.id
_entity.type
_entity.pdbx_description
1 polymer ?
#
loop_
_entity_poly.entity_id
_entity_poly.type
_entity_poly.pdbx_seq_one_letter_code
_entity_poly.pdbx_strand_id
1 'polypeptide(L)'
;MWIRPPQGGRIVLPVRRATRPGPAAHSRLGYSLSPMRDAPNIILVGPMGSGKTAVGRSIARHLGRPFYDSDTEIVRRTGVDIPYIFEKEGEAGFREREREAIEALAALRGIVLATGGGAILLPANRRLLAQRGCVVYLETSVAQQAERVKQGRNRPLLSNVDPATRLEELMAVRDPLYREIADITIATDGRRVKAVADDIVRMIR
;
A
#
# COMPACT_ATOMS: atom_id res chain seq x y z
N MET A 1 35.07 43.85 19.99
CA MET A 1 35.51 43.85 18.57
C MET A 1 34.85 42.63 17.92
N TRP A 2 33.68 42.83 17.29
CA TRP A 2 32.86 41.74 16.72
C TRP A 2 33.17 41.64 15.24
N ILE A 3 33.64 40.46 14.80
CA ILE A 3 33.90 40.18 13.40
C ILE A 3 32.64 39.49 12.83
N ARG A 4 31.98 40.14 11.85
CA ARG A 4 30.87 39.59 11.08
C ARG A 4 31.37 38.47 10.17
N PRO A 5 30.58 37.37 9.98
CA PRO A 5 30.86 36.41 8.92
C PRO A 5 30.38 36.95 7.54
N PRO A 6 31.01 36.53 6.43
CA PRO A 6 30.67 37.02 5.10
C PRO A 6 29.36 36.45 4.54
N GLN A 7 28.65 37.32 3.86
CA GLN A 7 27.39 37.07 3.14
C GLN A 7 27.61 36.22 1.87
N GLY A 8 26.74 35.20 1.69
CA GLY A 8 26.13 34.83 0.43
C GLY A 8 27.01 34.42 -0.74
N GLY A 9 27.39 33.17 -0.84
CA GLY A 9 27.79 32.55 -2.10
C GLY A 9 26.75 31.53 -2.56
N ARG A 10 25.92 31.88 -3.55
CA ARG A 10 25.07 30.91 -4.27
C ARG A 10 25.98 29.99 -5.09
N ILE A 11 26.08 28.73 -4.73
CA ILE A 11 26.73 27.71 -5.54
C ILE A 11 25.74 27.35 -6.65
N VAL A 12 26.03 27.82 -7.87
CA VAL A 12 25.35 27.39 -9.09
C VAL A 12 26.06 26.13 -9.59
N LEU A 13 25.42 24.98 -9.46
CA LEU A 13 25.91 23.75 -10.07
C LEU A 13 25.62 23.78 -11.56
N PRO A 14 26.56 23.35 -12.43
CA PRO A 14 26.35 23.35 -13.87
C PRO A 14 25.32 22.29 -14.27
N VAL A 15 24.28 22.71 -15.00
CA VAL A 15 23.30 21.84 -15.66
C VAL A 15 24.03 21.03 -16.73
N ARG A 16 24.20 19.72 -16.49
CA ARG A 16 24.65 18.79 -17.53
C ARG A 16 23.56 18.69 -18.59
N ARG A 17 23.84 19.20 -19.79
CA ARG A 17 23.05 18.93 -21.00
C ARG A 17 22.99 17.42 -21.24
N ALA A 18 21.76 16.89 -21.23
CA ALA A 18 21.51 15.52 -21.66
C ALA A 18 21.82 15.40 -23.16
N THR A 19 22.82 14.61 -23.50
CA THR A 19 23.09 14.17 -24.86
C THR A 19 22.01 13.19 -25.29
N ARG A 20 21.38 13.45 -26.44
CA ARG A 20 20.42 12.54 -27.10
C ARG A 20 21.11 11.20 -27.36
N PRO A 21 20.52 10.05 -26.99
CA PRO A 21 21.01 8.76 -27.47
C PRO A 21 20.65 8.59 -28.94
N GLY A 22 21.67 8.24 -29.74
CA GLY A 22 21.52 7.83 -31.13
C GLY A 22 20.78 6.47 -31.24
N PRO A 23 20.35 6.07 -32.46
CA PRO A 23 19.55 4.87 -32.65
C PRO A 23 20.38 3.61 -32.32
N ALA A 24 19.99 2.90 -31.28
CA ALA A 24 20.60 1.63 -30.89
C ALA A 24 20.16 0.51 -31.80
N ALA A 25 21.14 -0.29 -32.18
CA ALA A 25 21.05 -1.46 -33.02
C ALA A 25 20.03 -2.50 -32.51
N HIS A 26 19.28 -3.08 -33.45
CA HIS A 26 18.36 -4.16 -33.24
C HIS A 26 19.07 -5.43 -32.72
N SER A 27 18.84 -5.83 -31.49
CA SER A 27 19.03 -7.20 -31.06
C SER A 27 17.66 -7.92 -31.04
N ARG A 28 17.55 -8.90 -31.96
CA ARG A 28 16.40 -9.81 -32.09
C ARG A 28 16.38 -10.76 -30.89
N LEU A 29 15.51 -10.50 -29.93
CA LEU A 29 14.89 -11.51 -29.08
C LEU A 29 13.54 -10.93 -28.68
N GLY A 30 12.50 -11.35 -29.43
CA GLY A 30 11.15 -10.86 -29.30
C GLY A 30 10.46 -11.37 -28.04
N TYR A 31 10.62 -10.66 -26.95
CA TYR A 31 9.65 -10.66 -25.88
C TYR A 31 8.91 -9.32 -25.94
N SER A 32 7.71 -9.37 -26.53
CA SER A 32 6.77 -8.24 -26.48
C SER A 32 6.42 -7.96 -25.02
N LEU A 33 7.01 -6.93 -24.45
CA LEU A 33 6.75 -6.45 -23.07
C LEU A 33 5.52 -5.50 -23.00
N SER A 34 4.55 -5.62 -23.88
CA SER A 34 3.55 -4.57 -24.08
C SER A 34 2.06 -4.93 -24.03
N PRO A 35 1.55 -5.83 -23.17
CA PRO A 35 0.17 -5.65 -22.71
C PRO A 35 0.04 -5.36 -21.21
N MET A 36 1.11 -5.40 -20.41
CA MET A 36 0.98 -5.31 -18.95
C MET A 36 0.91 -3.89 -18.38
N ARG A 37 1.31 -2.86 -19.14
CA ARG A 37 1.33 -1.46 -18.64
C ARG A 37 -0.05 -0.79 -18.64
N ASP A 38 -1.01 -1.31 -19.39
CA ASP A 38 -2.36 -0.74 -19.48
C ASP A 38 -3.40 -1.47 -18.62
N ALA A 39 -3.02 -2.56 -17.98
CA ALA A 39 -3.92 -3.28 -17.10
C ALA A 39 -4.20 -2.46 -15.81
N PRO A 40 -5.47 -2.43 -15.33
CA PRO A 40 -5.80 -1.73 -14.09
C PRO A 40 -5.03 -2.32 -12.90
N ASN A 41 -4.73 -1.49 -11.92
CA ASN A 41 -4.14 -1.95 -10.68
C ASN A 41 -5.10 -2.90 -9.95
N ILE A 42 -4.56 -3.81 -9.14
CA ILE A 42 -5.33 -4.61 -8.18
C ILE A 42 -5.00 -4.09 -6.80
N ILE A 43 -6.01 -3.57 -6.12
CA ILE A 43 -5.83 -2.86 -4.84
C ILE A 43 -6.50 -3.67 -3.74
N LEU A 44 -5.72 -4.13 -2.77
CA LEU A 44 -6.22 -4.92 -1.65
C LEU A 44 -6.45 -4.01 -0.45
N VAL A 45 -7.69 -3.94 0.01
CA VAL A 45 -8.11 -3.26 1.23
C VAL A 45 -8.65 -4.25 2.25
N GLY A 46 -8.74 -3.85 3.51
CA GLY A 46 -9.27 -4.70 4.58
C GLY A 46 -8.53 -4.51 5.89
N PRO A 47 -9.03 -5.10 6.99
CA PRO A 47 -8.49 -4.91 8.33
C PRO A 47 -7.11 -5.54 8.51
N MET A 48 -6.48 -5.22 9.63
CA MET A 48 -5.27 -5.93 10.04
C MET A 48 -5.55 -7.43 10.19
N GLY A 49 -4.60 -8.27 9.82
CA GLY A 49 -4.78 -9.73 9.88
C GLY A 49 -5.58 -10.33 8.73
N SER A 50 -6.17 -9.55 7.81
CA SER A 50 -6.92 -10.09 6.66
C SER A 50 -6.05 -10.78 5.60
N GLY A 51 -4.72 -10.65 5.67
CA GLY A 51 -3.79 -11.34 4.78
C GLY A 51 -3.41 -10.60 3.50
N LYS A 52 -3.70 -9.29 3.40
CA LYS A 52 -3.44 -8.47 2.19
C LYS A 52 -2.05 -8.65 1.60
N THR A 53 -1.01 -8.56 2.40
CA THR A 53 0.37 -8.71 1.94
C THR A 53 0.64 -10.11 1.37
N ALA A 54 0.17 -11.16 2.04
CA ALA A 54 0.38 -12.55 1.59
C ALA A 54 -0.42 -12.87 0.32
N VAL A 55 -1.70 -12.50 0.30
CA VAL A 55 -2.60 -12.66 -0.86
C VAL A 55 -2.10 -11.81 -2.03
N GLY A 56 -1.72 -10.56 -1.79
CA GLY A 56 -1.21 -9.66 -2.81
C GLY A 56 0.06 -10.18 -3.49
N ARG A 57 1.01 -10.69 -2.71
CA ARG A 57 2.21 -11.35 -3.27
C ARG A 57 1.88 -12.60 -4.08
N SER A 58 0.85 -13.35 -3.68
CA SER A 58 0.39 -14.53 -4.42
C SER A 58 -0.23 -14.14 -5.76
N ILE A 59 -1.12 -13.13 -5.78
CA ILE A 59 -1.71 -12.57 -7.01
C ILE A 59 -0.63 -12.01 -7.93
N ALA A 60 0.30 -11.22 -7.39
CA ALA A 60 1.38 -10.60 -8.15
C ALA A 60 2.24 -11.64 -8.88
N ARG A 61 2.62 -12.72 -8.18
CA ARG A 61 3.34 -13.85 -8.80
C ARG A 61 2.53 -14.55 -9.88
N HIS A 62 1.24 -14.81 -9.63
CA HIS A 62 0.35 -15.47 -10.59
C HIS A 62 0.20 -14.66 -11.88
N LEU A 63 0.12 -13.33 -11.76
CA LEU A 63 -0.09 -12.42 -12.90
C LEU A 63 1.21 -11.85 -13.48
N GLY A 64 2.38 -12.14 -12.89
CA GLY A 64 3.65 -11.54 -13.30
C GLY A 64 3.71 -10.02 -13.09
N ARG A 65 2.98 -9.47 -12.09
CA ARG A 65 2.90 -8.03 -11.81
C ARG A 65 3.79 -7.64 -10.62
N PRO A 66 4.28 -6.39 -10.57
CA PRO A 66 4.94 -5.86 -9.37
C PRO A 66 3.97 -5.82 -8.19
N PHE A 67 4.49 -6.13 -6.98
CA PHE A 67 3.77 -6.02 -5.72
C PHE A 67 4.31 -4.87 -4.89
N TYR A 68 3.41 -4.07 -4.34
CA TYR A 68 3.71 -3.00 -3.40
C TYR A 68 2.83 -3.09 -2.16
N ASP A 69 3.37 -2.60 -1.03
CA ASP A 69 2.67 -2.51 0.25
C ASP A 69 2.88 -1.09 0.79
N SER A 70 1.79 -0.38 1.11
CA SER A 70 1.87 1.02 1.51
C SER A 70 2.64 1.22 2.81
N ASP A 71 2.52 0.29 3.77
CA ASP A 71 3.23 0.36 5.04
C ASP A 71 4.74 0.17 4.82
N THR A 72 5.12 -0.76 3.94
CA THR A 72 6.52 -0.95 3.52
C THR A 72 7.07 0.28 2.80
N GLU A 73 6.27 0.93 1.96
CA GLU A 73 6.67 2.15 1.25
C GLU A 73 6.89 3.33 2.20
N ILE A 74 6.04 3.49 3.23
CA ILE A 74 6.23 4.51 4.27
C ILE A 74 7.58 4.31 4.97
N VAL A 75 7.86 3.09 5.43
CA VAL A 75 9.14 2.77 6.09
C VAL A 75 10.33 3.03 5.15
N ARG A 76 10.21 2.65 3.87
CA ARG A 76 11.27 2.90 2.89
C ARG A 76 11.55 4.39 2.68
N ARG A 77 10.50 5.24 2.68
CA ARG A 77 10.63 6.70 2.47
C ARG A 77 11.16 7.42 3.70
N THR A 78 10.71 7.01 4.87
CA THR A 78 11.05 7.68 6.12
C THR A 78 12.35 7.17 6.74
N GLY A 79 12.77 5.94 6.43
CA GLY A 79 13.90 5.28 7.05
C GLY A 79 13.66 4.82 8.50
N VAL A 80 12.42 5.00 9.01
CA VAL A 80 12.03 4.61 10.37
C VAL A 80 10.79 3.73 10.34
N ASP A 81 10.54 2.98 11.41
CA ASP A 81 9.37 2.12 11.51
C ASP A 81 8.08 2.89 11.85
N ILE A 82 6.93 2.27 11.59
CA ILE A 82 5.63 2.89 11.81
C ILE A 82 5.39 3.24 13.29
N PRO A 83 5.73 2.38 14.28
CA PRO A 83 5.62 2.75 15.70
C PRO A 83 6.36 4.04 16.05
N TYR A 84 7.55 4.24 15.52
CA TYR A 84 8.32 5.47 15.74
C TYR A 84 7.60 6.71 15.17
N ILE A 85 7.00 6.59 13.99
CA ILE A 85 6.20 7.68 13.40
C ILE A 85 5.02 8.03 14.31
N PHE A 86 4.29 7.02 14.79
CA PHE A 86 3.19 7.23 15.74
C PHE A 86 3.65 7.89 17.05
N GLU A 87 4.82 7.51 17.58
CA GLU A 87 5.39 8.11 18.79
C GLU A 87 5.76 9.59 18.59
N LYS A 88 6.36 9.93 17.46
CA LYS A 88 6.89 11.28 17.21
C LYS A 88 5.89 12.25 16.57
N GLU A 89 5.02 11.76 15.71
CA GLU A 89 4.12 12.58 14.89
C GLU A 89 2.64 12.31 15.18
N GLY A 90 2.34 11.30 15.98
CA GLY A 90 0.97 10.86 16.25
C GLY A 90 0.27 10.23 15.05
N GLU A 91 -1.03 9.96 15.21
CA GLU A 91 -1.82 9.37 14.13
C GLU A 91 -1.95 10.33 12.92
N ALA A 92 -2.09 11.64 13.17
CA ALA A 92 -2.24 12.63 12.11
C ALA A 92 -1.02 12.66 11.18
N GLY A 93 0.19 12.68 11.74
CA GLY A 93 1.43 12.63 10.95
C GLY A 93 1.57 11.32 10.16
N PHE A 94 1.22 10.19 10.78
CA PHE A 94 1.19 8.91 10.07
C PHE A 94 0.21 8.92 8.88
N ARG A 95 -1.01 9.48 9.06
CA ARG A 95 -2.03 9.54 7.99
C ARG A 95 -1.58 10.39 6.82
N GLU A 96 -0.83 11.45 7.04
CA GLU A 96 -0.27 12.25 5.95
C GLU A 96 0.75 11.46 5.14
N ARG A 97 1.65 10.74 5.81
CA ARG A 97 2.64 9.88 5.15
C ARG A 97 1.97 8.71 4.41
N GLU A 98 0.92 8.14 4.99
CA GLU A 98 0.11 7.10 4.35
C GLU A 98 -0.57 7.61 3.07
N ARG A 99 -1.14 8.83 3.11
CA ARG A 99 -1.73 9.51 1.95
C ARG A 99 -0.71 9.70 0.83
N GLU A 100 0.47 10.25 1.15
CA GLU A 100 1.54 10.46 0.17
C GLU A 100 2.05 9.15 -0.45
N ALA A 101 2.20 8.10 0.35
CA ALA A 101 2.62 6.79 -0.13
C ALA A 101 1.57 6.18 -1.08
N ILE A 102 0.29 6.24 -0.71
CA ILE A 102 -0.82 5.75 -1.53
C ILE A 102 -0.90 6.54 -2.84
N GLU A 103 -0.78 7.86 -2.81
CA GLU A 103 -0.83 8.71 -4.00
C GLU A 103 0.26 8.32 -5.01
N ALA A 104 1.49 8.15 -4.54
CA ALA A 104 2.59 7.75 -5.40
C ALA A 104 2.44 6.32 -5.94
N LEU A 105 2.01 5.36 -5.10
CA LEU A 105 1.83 3.98 -5.54
C LEU A 105 0.64 3.82 -6.49
N ALA A 106 -0.47 4.51 -6.23
CA ALA A 106 -1.66 4.48 -7.07
C ALA A 106 -1.43 5.15 -8.45
N ALA A 107 -0.41 6.00 -8.59
CA ALA A 107 -0.01 6.57 -9.88
C ALA A 107 0.66 5.54 -10.80
N LEU A 108 1.17 4.45 -10.26
CA LEU A 108 1.71 3.34 -11.04
C LEU A 108 0.58 2.59 -11.76
N ARG A 109 0.92 1.81 -12.78
CA ARG A 109 -0.04 1.00 -13.54
C ARG A 109 0.36 -0.48 -13.57
N GLY A 110 -0.62 -1.36 -13.61
CA GLY A 110 -0.41 -2.80 -13.72
C GLY A 110 0.18 -3.44 -12.46
N ILE A 111 0.04 -2.81 -11.30
CA ILE A 111 0.58 -3.29 -10.03
C ILE A 111 -0.47 -4.02 -9.20
N VAL A 112 0.00 -4.76 -8.19
CA VAL A 112 -0.79 -5.22 -7.06
C VAL A 112 -0.37 -4.41 -5.83
N LEU A 113 -1.31 -3.70 -5.23
CA LEU A 113 -1.10 -2.82 -4.08
C LEU A 113 -1.84 -3.36 -2.85
N ALA A 114 -1.14 -3.63 -1.76
CA ALA A 114 -1.73 -3.83 -0.44
C ALA A 114 -1.67 -2.52 0.35
N THR A 115 -2.79 -2.13 0.97
CA THR A 115 -2.87 -0.90 1.77
C THR A 115 -2.81 -1.18 3.26
N GLY A 116 -2.42 -0.19 4.06
CA GLY A 116 -2.63 -0.18 5.51
C GLY A 116 -4.13 -0.31 5.83
N GLY A 117 -4.46 -0.92 6.98
CA GLY A 117 -5.88 -1.13 7.37
C GLY A 117 -6.64 0.15 7.65
N GLY A 118 -5.97 1.26 7.89
CA GLY A 118 -6.59 2.58 8.10
C GLY A 118 -6.59 3.49 6.87
N ALA A 119 -6.03 3.05 5.77
CA ALA A 119 -5.91 3.84 4.54
C ALA A 119 -7.25 4.38 4.03
N ILE A 120 -8.35 3.64 4.27
CA ILE A 120 -9.71 4.01 3.86
C ILE A 120 -10.34 5.11 4.73
N LEU A 121 -9.75 5.49 5.87
CA LEU A 121 -10.31 6.51 6.74
C LEU A 121 -10.33 7.89 6.06
N LEU A 122 -9.31 8.21 5.26
CA LEU A 122 -9.29 9.45 4.50
C LEU A 122 -10.15 9.34 3.24
N PRO A 123 -11.17 10.21 3.06
CA PRO A 123 -12.01 10.22 1.85
C PRO A 123 -11.20 10.41 0.55
N ALA A 124 -10.10 11.15 0.61
CA ALA A 124 -9.21 11.35 -0.55
C ALA A 124 -8.58 10.03 -1.00
N ASN A 125 -8.11 9.20 -0.07
CA ASN A 125 -7.57 7.88 -0.39
C ASN A 125 -8.64 6.98 -1.00
N ARG A 126 -9.86 6.93 -0.43
CA ARG A 126 -10.95 6.12 -0.97
C ARG A 126 -11.25 6.46 -2.42
N ARG A 127 -11.43 7.77 -2.72
CA ARG A 127 -11.65 8.23 -4.11
C ARG A 127 -10.51 7.85 -5.04
N LEU A 128 -9.26 8.05 -4.60
CA LEU A 128 -8.09 7.74 -5.40
C LEU A 128 -7.98 6.24 -5.69
N LEU A 129 -8.12 5.39 -4.68
CA LEU A 129 -8.04 3.93 -4.83
C LEU A 129 -9.12 3.41 -5.78
N ALA A 130 -10.38 3.85 -5.61
CA ALA A 130 -11.49 3.46 -6.49
C ALA A 130 -11.28 3.90 -7.96
N GLN A 131 -10.59 5.02 -8.21
CA GLN A 131 -10.31 5.51 -9.57
C GLN A 131 -9.11 4.82 -10.25
N ARG A 132 -8.23 4.18 -9.47
CA ARG A 132 -6.93 3.72 -9.97
C ARG A 132 -6.82 2.22 -10.20
N GLY A 133 -7.84 1.44 -9.86
CA GLY A 133 -7.81 0.00 -10.08
C GLY A 133 -9.05 -0.73 -9.56
N CYS A 134 -9.03 -2.05 -9.71
CA CYS A 134 -10.01 -2.94 -9.12
C CYS A 134 -9.71 -3.08 -7.63
N VAL A 135 -10.64 -2.65 -6.79
CA VAL A 135 -10.51 -2.70 -5.33
C VAL A 135 -11.10 -4.01 -4.80
N VAL A 136 -10.27 -4.79 -4.14
CA VAL A 136 -10.65 -6.07 -3.52
C VAL A 136 -10.63 -5.93 -2.01
N TYR A 137 -11.78 -6.06 -1.39
CA TYR A 137 -11.92 -6.11 0.06
C TYR A 137 -11.71 -7.54 0.56
N LEU A 138 -10.64 -7.75 1.35
CA LEU A 138 -10.40 -8.99 2.06
C LEU A 138 -11.11 -8.94 3.42
N GLU A 139 -12.33 -9.48 3.44
CA GLU A 139 -13.16 -9.54 4.63
C GLU A 139 -12.63 -10.61 5.60
N THR A 140 -12.59 -10.28 6.90
CA THR A 140 -12.08 -11.17 7.95
C THR A 140 -12.82 -10.89 9.25
N SER A 141 -13.31 -11.93 9.91
CA SER A 141 -13.97 -11.80 11.21
C SER A 141 -13.03 -11.24 12.28
N VAL A 142 -13.59 -10.58 13.29
CA VAL A 142 -12.82 -10.06 14.43
C VAL A 142 -12.09 -11.20 15.16
N ALA A 143 -12.73 -12.36 15.31
CA ALA A 143 -12.11 -13.53 15.92
C ALA A 143 -10.83 -13.96 15.20
N GLN A 144 -10.86 -14.05 13.87
CA GLN A 144 -9.70 -14.40 13.05
C GLN A 144 -8.63 -13.29 13.06
N GLN A 145 -9.04 -12.01 13.08
CA GLN A 145 -8.13 -10.89 13.24
C GLN A 145 -7.38 -10.99 14.57
N ALA A 146 -8.09 -11.20 15.68
CA ALA A 146 -7.51 -11.33 17.01
C ALA A 146 -6.49 -12.46 17.08
N GLU A 147 -6.82 -13.63 16.53
CA GLU A 147 -5.92 -14.77 16.48
C GLU A 147 -4.63 -14.47 15.72
N ARG A 148 -4.75 -13.89 14.51
CA ARG A 148 -3.59 -13.57 13.65
C ARG A 148 -2.74 -12.42 14.21
N VAL A 149 -3.37 -11.48 14.93
CA VAL A 149 -2.69 -10.34 15.55
C VAL A 149 -1.88 -10.76 16.77
N LYS A 150 -2.32 -11.75 17.55
CA LYS A 150 -1.55 -12.31 18.69
C LYS A 150 -0.17 -12.83 18.27
N GLN A 151 -0.02 -13.27 17.03
CA GLN A 151 1.25 -13.76 16.47
C GLN A 151 2.18 -12.65 15.94
N GLY A 152 1.71 -11.39 15.84
CA GLY A 152 2.46 -10.26 15.29
C GLY A 152 2.94 -9.29 16.36
N ARG A 153 4.25 -8.96 16.33
CA ARG A 153 4.86 -7.92 17.20
C ARG A 153 4.65 -6.53 16.59
N ASN A 154 4.46 -5.49 17.46
CA ASN A 154 4.37 -4.05 17.13
C ASN A 154 3.10 -3.59 16.40
N ARG A 155 2.02 -3.38 17.18
CA ARG A 155 0.78 -2.76 16.67
C ARG A 155 0.32 -1.64 17.61
N PRO A 156 0.66 -0.37 17.32
CA PRO A 156 0.37 0.78 18.19
C PRO A 156 -1.11 0.94 18.56
N LEU A 157 -2.03 0.56 17.66
CA LEU A 157 -3.47 0.72 17.85
C LEU A 157 -4.11 -0.31 18.82
N LEU A 158 -3.36 -1.31 19.27
CA LEU A 158 -3.85 -2.36 20.17
C LEU A 158 -3.19 -2.32 21.56
N SER A 159 -2.38 -1.30 21.86
CA SER A 159 -1.77 -1.12 23.16
C SER A 159 -2.81 -0.69 24.20
N ASN A 160 -2.81 -1.33 25.38
CA ASN A 160 -3.59 -0.96 26.57
C ASN A 160 -5.10 -1.23 26.57
N VAL A 161 -5.64 -2.01 25.63
CA VAL A 161 -7.07 -2.39 25.58
C VAL A 161 -7.18 -3.86 25.24
N ASP A 162 -8.29 -4.52 25.64
CA ASP A 162 -8.59 -5.88 25.15
C ASP A 162 -8.60 -5.89 23.61
N PRO A 163 -7.74 -6.69 22.97
CA PRO A 163 -7.60 -6.66 21.51
C PRO A 163 -8.90 -6.96 20.75
N ALA A 164 -9.78 -7.81 21.29
CA ALA A 164 -11.02 -8.18 20.62
C ALA A 164 -11.98 -7.00 20.60
N THR A 165 -12.22 -6.36 21.75
CA THR A 165 -13.07 -5.15 21.86
C THR A 165 -12.56 -4.04 20.95
N ARG A 166 -11.24 -3.80 20.95
CA ARG A 166 -10.66 -2.77 20.09
C ARG A 166 -10.82 -3.06 18.60
N LEU A 167 -10.70 -4.32 18.20
CA LEU A 167 -10.92 -4.74 16.81
C LEU A 167 -12.39 -4.59 16.40
N GLU A 168 -13.35 -4.87 17.29
CA GLU A 168 -14.78 -4.66 17.04
C GLU A 168 -15.08 -3.19 16.79
N GLU A 169 -14.60 -2.30 17.67
CA GLU A 169 -14.75 -0.83 17.50
C GLU A 169 -14.17 -0.37 16.15
N LEU A 170 -12.97 -0.82 15.82
CA LEU A 170 -12.34 -0.47 14.55
C LEU A 170 -13.13 -1.00 13.35
N MET A 171 -13.70 -2.20 13.43
CA MET A 171 -14.49 -2.78 12.36
C MET A 171 -15.84 -2.09 12.20
N ALA A 172 -16.51 -1.69 13.29
CA ALA A 172 -17.76 -0.93 13.22
C ALA A 172 -17.62 0.35 12.38
N VAL A 173 -16.46 1.03 12.46
CA VAL A 173 -16.17 2.24 11.68
C VAL A 173 -15.68 1.91 10.26
N ARG A 174 -14.85 0.88 10.11
CA ARG A 174 -14.08 0.65 8.88
C ARG A 174 -14.78 -0.25 7.86
N ASP A 175 -15.59 -1.22 8.30
CA ASP A 175 -16.26 -2.15 7.39
C ASP A 175 -17.14 -1.43 6.36
N PRO A 176 -17.98 -0.45 6.74
CA PRO A 176 -18.74 0.33 5.75
C PRO A 176 -17.86 1.04 4.72
N LEU A 177 -16.68 1.54 5.14
CA LEU A 177 -15.75 2.25 4.27
C LEU A 177 -14.99 1.32 3.31
N TYR A 178 -14.69 0.08 3.74
CA TYR A 178 -14.16 -0.93 2.82
C TYR A 178 -15.18 -1.29 1.74
N ARG A 179 -16.44 -1.54 2.16
CA ARG A 179 -17.55 -1.89 1.23
C ARG A 179 -17.89 -0.75 0.29
N GLU A 180 -17.78 0.51 0.72
CA GLU A 180 -18.02 1.70 -0.10
C GLU A 180 -17.21 1.69 -1.41
N ILE A 181 -15.95 1.22 -1.35
CA ILE A 181 -15.03 1.31 -2.49
C ILE A 181 -14.71 -0.05 -3.13
N ALA A 182 -15.23 -1.15 -2.58
CA ALA A 182 -14.90 -2.49 -3.05
C ALA A 182 -15.66 -2.87 -4.32
N ASP A 183 -14.94 -3.25 -5.37
CA ASP A 183 -15.49 -3.91 -6.55
C ASP A 183 -15.73 -5.41 -6.28
N ILE A 184 -14.86 -6.01 -5.45
CA ILE A 184 -14.91 -7.42 -5.06
C ILE A 184 -14.78 -7.51 -3.55
N THR A 185 -15.67 -8.27 -2.89
CA THR A 185 -15.52 -8.66 -1.49
C THR A 185 -15.31 -10.15 -1.39
N ILE A 186 -14.28 -10.59 -0.66
CA ILE A 186 -13.95 -12.01 -0.49
C ILE A 186 -13.61 -12.32 0.97
N ALA A 187 -14.31 -13.31 1.54
CA ALA A 187 -14.02 -13.80 2.89
C ALA A 187 -12.71 -14.58 2.91
N THR A 188 -11.90 -14.36 3.96
CA THR A 188 -10.59 -15.00 4.12
C THR A 188 -10.51 -15.96 5.30
N ASP A 189 -11.57 -16.05 6.10
CA ASP A 189 -11.61 -16.88 7.30
C ASP A 189 -11.50 -18.36 6.95
N GLY A 190 -10.59 -19.07 7.67
CA GLY A 190 -10.34 -20.48 7.44
C GLY A 190 -9.72 -20.84 6.08
N ARG A 191 -9.42 -19.88 5.23
CA ARG A 191 -8.96 -20.12 3.86
C ARG A 191 -7.45 -19.99 3.70
N ARG A 192 -6.90 -20.82 2.81
CA ARG A 192 -5.48 -20.73 2.42
C ARG A 192 -5.25 -19.54 1.51
N VAL A 193 -4.13 -18.83 1.68
CA VAL A 193 -3.72 -17.66 0.88
C VAL A 193 -3.82 -17.93 -0.62
N LYS A 194 -3.34 -19.10 -1.08
CA LYS A 194 -3.37 -19.47 -2.50
C LYS A 194 -4.81 -19.56 -3.03
N ALA A 195 -5.72 -20.19 -2.29
CA ALA A 195 -7.11 -20.33 -2.72
C ALA A 195 -7.82 -18.97 -2.84
N VAL A 196 -7.57 -18.05 -1.89
CA VAL A 196 -8.10 -16.67 -1.96
C VAL A 196 -7.53 -15.93 -3.18
N ALA A 197 -6.23 -16.04 -3.42
CA ALA A 197 -5.58 -15.41 -4.56
C ALA A 197 -6.09 -15.94 -5.91
N ASP A 198 -6.25 -17.27 -6.03
CA ASP A 198 -6.76 -17.91 -7.26
C ASP A 198 -8.21 -17.49 -7.57
N ASP A 199 -9.06 -17.35 -6.52
CA ASP A 199 -10.43 -16.85 -6.69
C ASP A 199 -10.43 -15.39 -7.16
N ILE A 200 -9.64 -14.53 -6.55
CA ILE A 200 -9.52 -13.13 -6.97
C ILE A 200 -9.08 -13.04 -8.44
N VAL A 201 -8.05 -13.79 -8.81
CA VAL A 201 -7.55 -13.80 -10.20
C VAL A 201 -8.64 -14.26 -11.19
N ARG A 202 -9.50 -15.20 -10.80
CA ARG A 202 -10.64 -15.62 -11.65
C ARG A 202 -11.72 -14.55 -11.81
N MET A 203 -11.98 -13.76 -10.74
CA MET A 203 -12.98 -12.69 -10.75
C MET A 203 -12.58 -11.45 -11.55
N ILE A 204 -11.29 -11.19 -11.69
CA ILE A 204 -10.76 -10.00 -12.38
C ILE A 204 -10.39 -10.26 -13.86
N ARG A 205 -10.52 -11.48 -14.33
CA ARG A 205 -10.34 -11.86 -15.75
C ARG A 205 -11.63 -11.70 -16.54
#